data_50c130b4a6d309a032ab5b95a86e68b8
#
_entry.id   50c130b4a6d309a032ab5b95a86e68b8
#
_cell.length_a   1.000
_cell.length_b   1.000
_cell.length_c   1.000
_cell.angle_alpha   90.00
_cell.angle_beta   90.00
_cell.angle_gamma   90.00
#
_symmetry.space_group_name_H-M   'P 1'
#
loop_
_entity.id
_entity.type
_entity.pdbx_description
1 polymer ?
#
loop_
_entity_poly.entity_id
_entity_poly.type
_entity_poly.pdbx_seq_one_letter_code
_entity_poly.pdbx_strand_id
1 'polypeptide(L)'
;MVKLSPTLGRKLAELGSIIPGIQGVVYGIAIIVIILLAPEGIYWRVREWLARRTAPIKGTGAWAPAAPNVASVVPIAEPRGQTTPAEGPLLRLQAVRRTFGGLRAVDDVTLDINNGTIHGIIGPNGAGKTTLFNVINGFLAADSGNITFAGTTLTGLKPHDVCRHGIGRTFQVVRAFPRMTVLENVVIGAFVGSTSNAEAERLAMTALDRVGLADEQAYAIAGGLTTKQLRLMELARALASRPRLLLLDETLAGLGHDALEDVLRIIRQINRDGVTVAIIEHTMHAMVKLVDRFSVLDHGKLIADGAPADVVKDRTVIEAYLGRKWMERAQDSVA
;
A
#
# COMPACT_ATOMS: atom_id res chain seq x y z
N MET A 1 54.66 -54.29 4.04
CA MET A 1 54.67 -52.90 4.54
C MET A 1 55.62 -52.08 3.68
N VAL A 2 55.07 -51.30 2.76
CA VAL A 2 55.87 -50.40 1.91
C VAL A 2 56.22 -49.17 2.74
N LYS A 3 57.50 -49.00 3.12
CA LYS A 3 58.02 -47.80 3.75
C LYS A 3 58.02 -46.64 2.73
N LEU A 4 57.07 -45.74 2.81
CA LEU A 4 57.11 -44.48 2.07
C LEU A 4 58.40 -43.71 2.47
N SER A 5 59.12 -43.17 1.49
CA SER A 5 60.32 -42.40 1.72
C SER A 5 60.02 -41.09 2.50
N PRO A 6 60.89 -40.69 3.42
CA PRO A 6 60.66 -39.48 4.26
C PRO A 6 60.37 -38.20 3.47
N THR A 7 60.90 -38.13 2.24
CA THR A 7 60.70 -36.98 1.30
C THR A 7 59.25 -36.95 0.74
N LEU A 8 58.63 -38.10 0.54
CA LEU A 8 57.25 -38.16 0.05
C LEU A 8 56.24 -37.77 1.15
N GLY A 9 56.52 -38.19 2.40
CA GLY A 9 55.73 -37.79 3.57
C GLY A 9 55.74 -36.29 3.82
N ARG A 10 56.90 -35.61 3.63
CA ARG A 10 57.02 -34.15 3.78
C ARG A 10 56.20 -33.41 2.68
N LYS A 11 56.31 -33.84 1.42
CA LYS A 11 55.54 -33.23 0.32
C LYS A 11 54.03 -33.41 0.49
N LEU A 12 53.56 -34.53 1.00
CA LEU A 12 52.16 -34.76 1.31
C LEU A 12 51.66 -33.88 2.48
N ALA A 13 52.51 -33.64 3.49
CA ALA A 13 52.17 -32.77 4.60
C ALA A 13 52.13 -31.28 4.16
N GLU A 14 53.04 -30.81 3.28
CA GLU A 14 53.01 -29.48 2.68
C GLU A 14 51.75 -29.30 1.80
N LEU A 15 51.40 -30.27 0.97
CA LEU A 15 50.13 -30.25 0.21
C LEU A 15 48.92 -30.21 1.13
N GLY A 16 48.90 -30.93 2.25
CA GLY A 16 47.83 -30.93 3.23
C GLY A 16 47.62 -29.57 3.93
N SER A 17 48.67 -28.77 4.09
CA SER A 17 48.56 -27.42 4.69
C SER A 17 48.11 -26.35 3.68
N ILE A 18 48.27 -26.57 2.38
CA ILE A 18 47.86 -25.65 1.33
C ILE A 18 46.36 -25.85 0.98
N ILE A 19 45.85 -27.07 1.14
CA ILE A 19 44.45 -27.42 0.80
C ILE A 19 43.41 -26.56 1.52
N PRO A 20 43.50 -26.28 2.86
CA PRO A 20 42.51 -25.47 3.54
C PRO A 20 42.49 -23.99 3.05
N GLY A 21 43.64 -23.44 2.67
CA GLY A 21 43.72 -22.08 2.11
C GLY A 21 43.12 -21.98 0.71
N ILE A 22 43.41 -22.97 -0.16
CA ILE A 22 42.85 -23.07 -1.51
C ILE A 22 41.32 -23.26 -1.43
N GLN A 23 40.83 -24.07 -0.48
CA GLN A 23 39.41 -24.31 -0.27
C GLN A 23 38.66 -23.00 0.06
N GLY A 24 39.21 -22.15 0.93
CA GLY A 24 38.62 -20.85 1.25
C GLY A 24 38.55 -19.90 0.05
N VAL A 25 39.59 -19.88 -0.78
CA VAL A 25 39.63 -19.07 -2.01
C VAL A 25 38.61 -19.57 -3.03
N VAL A 26 38.50 -20.88 -3.23
CA VAL A 26 37.52 -21.48 -4.15
C VAL A 26 36.10 -21.21 -3.69
N TYR A 27 35.80 -21.32 -2.39
CA TYR A 27 34.48 -20.96 -1.86
C TYR A 27 34.18 -19.45 -2.00
N GLY A 28 35.17 -18.59 -1.74
CA GLY A 28 35.00 -17.15 -1.93
C GLY A 28 34.71 -16.77 -3.38
N ILE A 29 35.45 -17.34 -4.34
CA ILE A 29 35.21 -17.13 -5.77
C ILE A 29 33.84 -17.70 -6.17
N ALA A 30 33.47 -18.89 -5.69
CA ALA A 30 32.18 -19.51 -6.00
C ALA A 30 31.01 -18.62 -5.50
N ILE A 31 31.11 -18.09 -4.30
CA ILE A 31 30.11 -17.17 -3.74
C ILE A 31 30.02 -15.89 -4.57
N ILE A 32 31.15 -15.28 -4.93
CA ILE A 32 31.17 -14.07 -5.77
C ILE A 32 30.55 -14.36 -7.14
N VAL A 33 30.89 -15.47 -7.78
CA VAL A 33 30.32 -15.88 -9.06
C VAL A 33 28.81 -16.11 -8.94
N ILE A 34 28.34 -16.74 -7.86
CA ILE A 34 26.91 -16.94 -7.60
C ILE A 34 26.18 -15.60 -7.43
N ILE A 35 26.76 -14.68 -6.66
CA ILE A 35 26.16 -13.33 -6.45
C ILE A 35 26.12 -12.54 -7.76
N LEU A 36 27.18 -12.59 -8.57
CA LEU A 36 27.26 -11.86 -9.85
C LEU A 36 26.36 -12.45 -10.94
N LEU A 37 26.27 -13.78 -11.02
CA LEU A 37 25.51 -14.47 -12.08
C LEU A 37 24.06 -14.75 -11.72
N ALA A 38 23.72 -14.75 -10.44
CA ALA A 38 22.37 -15.04 -9.95
C ALA A 38 22.00 -14.12 -8.76
N PRO A 39 21.91 -12.80 -8.96
CA PRO A 39 21.58 -11.85 -7.90
C PRO A 39 20.20 -12.12 -7.28
N GLU A 40 19.29 -12.76 -8.00
CA GLU A 40 17.96 -13.17 -7.54
C GLU A 40 17.92 -14.59 -6.90
N GLY A 41 19.09 -15.24 -6.75
CA GLY A 41 19.24 -16.60 -6.22
C GLY A 41 19.21 -17.71 -7.29
N ILE A 42 19.97 -18.77 -7.04
CA ILE A 42 20.11 -19.92 -7.96
C ILE A 42 18.77 -20.61 -8.20
N TYR A 43 17.89 -20.65 -7.20
CA TYR A 43 16.59 -21.32 -7.28
C TYR A 43 15.74 -20.81 -8.45
N TRP A 44 15.64 -19.51 -8.65
CA TRP A 44 14.83 -18.91 -9.70
C TRP A 44 15.40 -19.16 -11.09
N ARG A 45 16.72 -19.10 -11.26
CA ARG A 45 17.37 -19.44 -12.54
C ARG A 45 17.25 -20.90 -12.93
N VAL A 46 17.41 -21.81 -11.98
CA VAL A 46 17.20 -23.25 -12.22
C VAL A 46 15.74 -23.52 -12.58
N ARG A 47 14.80 -22.89 -11.91
CA ARG A 47 13.37 -23.01 -12.21
C ARG A 47 13.02 -22.47 -13.60
N GLU A 48 13.57 -21.34 -14.01
CA GLU A 48 13.37 -20.80 -15.37
C GLU A 48 14.00 -21.70 -16.44
N TRP A 49 15.19 -22.23 -16.17
CA TRP A 49 15.85 -23.15 -17.09
C TRP A 49 15.08 -24.48 -17.24
N LEU A 50 14.55 -25.03 -16.15
CA LEU A 50 13.68 -26.19 -16.16
C LEU A 50 12.35 -25.89 -16.87
N ALA A 51 11.75 -24.72 -16.63
CA ALA A 51 10.52 -24.29 -17.30
C ALA A 51 10.70 -24.11 -18.82
N ARG A 52 11.89 -23.71 -19.28
CA ARG A 52 12.22 -23.63 -20.73
C ARG A 52 12.43 -25.00 -21.37
N ARG A 53 12.74 -26.04 -20.59
CA ARG A 53 12.92 -27.44 -21.06
C ARG A 53 11.65 -28.27 -21.00
N THR A 54 10.72 -27.96 -20.14
CA THR A 54 9.37 -28.52 -20.18
C THR A 54 8.61 -27.79 -21.30
N ALA A 55 8.24 -28.58 -22.32
CA ALA A 55 7.46 -28.06 -23.45
C ALA A 55 6.29 -27.17 -22.96
N PRO A 56 5.95 -26.09 -23.68
CA PRO A 56 4.85 -25.25 -23.26
C PRO A 56 3.61 -26.11 -23.10
N ILE A 57 2.99 -26.04 -21.93
CA ILE A 57 1.67 -26.61 -21.72
C ILE A 57 0.76 -25.92 -22.73
N LYS A 58 0.44 -26.63 -23.82
CA LYS A 58 -0.64 -26.23 -24.74
C LYS A 58 -1.92 -26.26 -23.92
N GLY A 59 -2.33 -25.10 -23.44
CA GLY A 59 -3.57 -25.05 -22.66
C GLY A 59 -3.80 -23.79 -21.83
N THR A 60 -2.88 -22.85 -21.84
CA THR A 60 -3.24 -21.47 -21.50
C THR A 60 -3.31 -20.75 -22.81
N GLY A 61 -4.52 -20.57 -23.33
CA GLY A 61 -4.73 -19.66 -24.44
C GLY A 61 -3.99 -18.37 -24.11
N ALA A 62 -2.99 -18.04 -24.94
CA ALA A 62 -2.42 -16.70 -24.90
C ALA A 62 -3.61 -15.76 -24.97
N TRP A 63 -3.81 -15.00 -23.89
CA TRP A 63 -4.78 -13.92 -23.91
C TRP A 63 -4.29 -12.92 -24.96
N ALA A 64 -4.79 -13.08 -26.20
CA ALA A 64 -4.67 -12.04 -27.20
C ALA A 64 -5.69 -10.97 -26.80
N PRO A 65 -5.28 -9.73 -26.51
CA PRO A 65 -6.23 -8.67 -26.27
C PRO A 65 -7.11 -8.54 -27.50
N ALA A 66 -8.42 -8.73 -27.35
CA ALA A 66 -9.36 -8.35 -28.36
C ALA A 66 -9.19 -6.85 -28.60
N ALA A 67 -8.96 -6.44 -29.83
CA ALA A 67 -8.81 -5.04 -30.19
C ALA A 67 -9.95 -4.22 -29.56
N PRO A 68 -9.67 -3.07 -28.92
CA PRO A 68 -10.70 -2.29 -28.25
C PRO A 68 -11.73 -1.84 -29.28
N ASN A 69 -12.95 -2.28 -29.12
CA ASN A 69 -14.08 -1.73 -29.86
C ASN A 69 -14.45 -0.38 -29.22
N VAL A 70 -13.91 0.70 -29.77
CA VAL A 70 -14.02 2.08 -29.26
C VAL A 70 -15.43 2.67 -29.54
N ALA A 71 -16.46 1.87 -29.48
CA ALA A 71 -17.83 2.35 -29.68
C ALA A 71 -18.75 1.84 -28.59
N SER A 72 -18.59 2.40 -27.42
CA SER A 72 -19.65 2.72 -26.46
C SER A 72 -19.03 3.19 -25.15
N VAL A 73 -19.04 4.48 -24.90
CA VAL A 73 -18.95 5.01 -23.52
C VAL A 73 -20.20 4.45 -22.80
N VAL A 74 -20.01 3.31 -22.18
CA VAL A 74 -21.05 2.77 -21.27
C VAL A 74 -21.05 3.68 -20.05
N PRO A 75 -22.20 4.27 -19.67
CA PRO A 75 -22.31 5.03 -18.44
C PRO A 75 -21.78 4.15 -17.30
N ILE A 76 -20.93 4.71 -16.46
CA ILE A 76 -20.38 4.06 -15.27
C ILE A 76 -21.57 3.48 -14.52
N ALA A 77 -21.65 2.14 -14.44
CA ALA A 77 -22.65 1.51 -13.62
C ALA A 77 -22.47 2.06 -12.20
N GLU A 78 -23.53 2.65 -11.67
CA GLU A 78 -23.60 3.26 -10.35
C GLU A 78 -22.92 2.38 -9.28
N PRO A 79 -22.26 2.96 -8.27
CA PRO A 79 -21.71 2.19 -7.14
C PRO A 79 -22.81 1.26 -6.64
N ARG A 80 -22.49 -0.01 -6.36
CA ARG A 80 -23.43 -1.01 -5.86
C ARG A 80 -24.25 -0.41 -4.70
N GLY A 81 -25.54 -0.10 -5.02
CA GLY A 81 -26.51 0.40 -4.05
C GLY A 81 -26.25 1.86 -3.67
N GLN A 82 -26.84 2.79 -4.43
CA GLN A 82 -27.38 3.99 -3.83
C GLN A 82 -28.52 3.53 -2.89
N THR A 83 -28.14 2.98 -1.75
CA THR A 83 -29.00 3.10 -0.58
C THR A 83 -29.02 4.59 -0.29
N THR A 84 -30.22 5.19 -0.26
CA THR A 84 -30.50 6.52 0.33
C THR A 84 -29.46 6.85 1.38
N PRO A 85 -28.92 8.09 1.42
CA PRO A 85 -27.96 8.46 2.44
C PRO A 85 -28.51 8.04 3.79
N ALA A 86 -27.99 6.98 4.40
CA ALA A 86 -28.33 6.65 5.77
C ALA A 86 -27.95 7.88 6.58
N GLU A 87 -28.90 8.41 7.35
CA GLU A 87 -28.62 9.51 8.28
C GLU A 87 -27.46 9.06 9.17
N GLY A 88 -26.28 9.69 9.02
CA GLY A 88 -25.10 9.39 9.80
C GLY A 88 -23.80 9.24 8.98
N PRO A 89 -22.68 9.05 9.64
CA PRO A 89 -21.37 8.89 9.00
C PRO A 89 -21.28 7.57 8.22
N LEU A 90 -20.49 7.57 7.15
CA LEU A 90 -20.21 6.37 6.37
C LEU A 90 -19.37 5.35 7.18
N LEU A 91 -18.36 5.84 7.90
CA LEU A 91 -17.54 5.05 8.82
C LEU A 91 -17.62 5.68 10.22
N ARG A 92 -17.91 4.85 11.22
CA ARG A 92 -17.93 5.26 12.63
C ARG A 92 -17.06 4.33 13.47
N LEU A 93 -16.17 4.91 14.22
CA LEU A 93 -15.37 4.26 15.24
C LEU A 93 -15.89 4.72 16.62
N GLN A 94 -16.07 3.79 17.56
CA GLN A 94 -16.54 4.07 18.91
C GLN A 94 -15.62 3.40 19.93
N ALA A 95 -14.88 4.21 20.68
CA ALA A 95 -13.99 3.77 21.76
C ALA A 95 -13.02 2.64 21.34
N VAL A 96 -12.49 2.71 20.10
CA VAL A 96 -11.64 1.68 19.54
C VAL A 96 -10.27 1.68 20.22
N ARG A 97 -9.82 0.48 20.64
CA ARG A 97 -8.52 0.28 21.30
C ARG A 97 -7.72 -0.83 20.63
N ARG A 98 -6.40 -0.63 20.55
CA ARG A 98 -5.43 -1.64 20.14
C ARG A 98 -4.12 -1.46 20.87
N THR A 99 -3.67 -2.51 21.53
CA THR A 99 -2.46 -2.54 22.36
C THR A 99 -1.47 -3.59 21.86
N PHE A 100 -0.18 -3.31 21.93
CA PHE A 100 0.90 -4.24 21.63
C PHE A 100 1.82 -4.33 22.86
N GLY A 101 1.75 -5.44 23.61
CA GLY A 101 2.41 -5.53 24.90
C GLY A 101 1.97 -4.40 25.84
N GLY A 102 2.89 -3.52 26.23
CA GLY A 102 2.58 -2.35 27.08
C GLY A 102 2.22 -1.08 26.32
N LEU A 103 2.36 -1.06 24.97
CA LEU A 103 2.11 0.13 24.14
C LEU A 103 0.65 0.16 23.65
N ARG A 104 -0.09 1.20 24.02
CA ARG A 104 -1.42 1.50 23.47
C ARG A 104 -1.27 2.25 22.16
N ALA A 105 -1.28 1.52 21.04
CA ALA A 105 -1.11 2.11 19.71
C ALA A 105 -2.38 2.82 19.20
N VAL A 106 -3.57 2.38 19.65
CA VAL A 106 -4.85 3.06 19.50
C VAL A 106 -5.52 3.01 20.87
N ASP A 107 -5.86 4.15 21.44
CA ASP A 107 -6.37 4.28 22.81
C ASP A 107 -7.64 5.13 22.84
N ASP A 108 -8.79 4.45 22.86
CA ASP A 108 -10.12 5.05 23.00
C ASP A 108 -10.51 6.00 21.85
N VAL A 109 -10.15 5.62 20.60
CA VAL A 109 -10.42 6.47 19.43
C VAL A 109 -11.90 6.38 19.07
N THR A 110 -12.57 7.54 19.10
CA THR A 110 -13.93 7.75 18.59
C THR A 110 -13.85 8.76 17.44
N LEU A 111 -14.30 8.36 16.24
CA LEU A 111 -14.13 9.11 15.00
C LEU A 111 -15.25 8.78 14.03
N ASP A 112 -15.81 9.81 13.39
CA ASP A 112 -16.79 9.69 12.31
C ASP A 112 -16.20 10.20 10.99
N ILE A 113 -16.34 9.42 9.91
CA ILE A 113 -16.02 9.84 8.54
C ILE A 113 -17.31 9.93 7.74
N ASN A 114 -17.63 11.14 7.29
CA ASN A 114 -18.86 11.40 6.56
C ASN A 114 -18.79 10.93 5.10
N ASN A 115 -19.93 10.55 4.56
CA ASN A 115 -20.02 10.14 3.16
C ASN A 115 -19.69 11.30 2.22
N GLY A 116 -18.93 11.02 1.15
CA GLY A 116 -18.57 12.00 0.12
C GLY A 116 -17.48 13.01 0.53
N THR A 117 -16.85 12.86 1.69
CA THR A 117 -15.78 13.76 2.16
C THR A 117 -14.39 13.19 1.89
N ILE A 118 -13.39 14.08 1.86
CA ILE A 118 -11.97 13.73 1.98
C ILE A 118 -11.55 14.03 3.42
N HIS A 119 -11.27 13.00 4.21
CA HIS A 119 -10.93 13.09 5.63
C HIS A 119 -9.44 12.82 5.84
N GLY A 120 -8.70 13.79 6.36
CA GLY A 120 -7.28 13.66 6.68
C GLY A 120 -7.06 13.11 8.09
N ILE A 121 -6.21 12.09 8.24
CA ILE A 121 -5.75 11.60 9.53
C ILE A 121 -4.27 11.94 9.64
N ILE A 122 -3.94 12.84 10.54
CA ILE A 122 -2.59 13.39 10.72
C ILE A 122 -2.08 13.12 12.14
N GLY A 123 -0.80 13.40 12.38
CA GLY A 123 -0.15 13.22 13.66
C GLY A 123 1.32 12.85 13.51
N PRO A 124 2.14 12.96 14.57
CA PRO A 124 3.55 12.61 14.53
C PRO A 124 3.79 11.12 14.19
N ASN A 125 5.06 10.78 13.93
CA ASN A 125 5.45 9.38 13.74
C ASN A 125 5.20 8.59 15.03
N GLY A 126 4.62 7.39 14.90
CA GLY A 126 4.25 6.58 16.06
C GLY A 126 2.91 6.95 16.71
N ALA A 127 2.18 7.96 16.20
CA ALA A 127 0.88 8.37 16.75
C ALA A 127 -0.25 7.32 16.64
N GLY A 128 -0.04 6.21 15.90
CA GLY A 128 -1.02 5.13 15.76
C GLY A 128 -1.84 5.16 14.46
N LYS A 129 -1.59 6.08 13.53
CA LYS A 129 -2.36 6.27 12.28
C LYS A 129 -2.48 5.00 11.43
N THR A 130 -1.36 4.40 11.04
CA THR A 130 -1.35 3.16 10.26
C THR A 130 -1.93 1.98 11.04
N THR A 131 -1.74 1.95 12.37
CA THR A 131 -2.40 0.96 13.24
C THR A 131 -3.91 1.11 13.20
N LEU A 132 -4.44 2.34 13.24
CA LEU A 132 -5.87 2.62 13.12
C LEU A 132 -6.41 2.12 11.77
N PHE A 133 -5.73 2.40 10.65
CA PHE A 133 -6.10 1.87 9.34
C PHE A 133 -6.06 0.33 9.29
N ASN A 134 -5.07 -0.29 9.93
CA ASN A 134 -4.97 -1.75 10.02
C ASN A 134 -6.15 -2.35 10.82
N VAL A 135 -6.61 -1.65 11.85
CA VAL A 135 -7.78 -2.08 12.64
C VAL A 135 -9.07 -1.90 11.84
N ILE A 136 -9.28 -0.77 11.17
CA ILE A 136 -10.43 -0.51 10.31
C ILE A 136 -10.55 -1.58 9.23
N ASN A 137 -9.42 -1.95 8.62
CA ASN A 137 -9.37 -2.87 7.47
C ASN A 137 -9.28 -4.35 7.88
N GLY A 138 -9.34 -4.67 9.18
CA GLY A 138 -9.34 -6.04 9.68
C GLY A 138 -7.99 -6.76 9.61
N PHE A 139 -6.87 -6.06 9.28
CA PHE A 139 -5.52 -6.62 9.38
C PHE A 139 -5.08 -6.81 10.83
N LEU A 140 -5.61 -6.00 11.74
CA LEU A 140 -5.45 -6.12 13.18
C LEU A 140 -6.83 -6.13 13.82
N ALA A 141 -7.05 -7.04 14.75
CA ALA A 141 -8.26 -7.02 15.57
C ALA A 141 -8.22 -5.84 16.54
N ALA A 142 -9.34 -5.18 16.78
CA ALA A 142 -9.50 -4.28 17.91
C ALA A 142 -9.53 -5.09 19.22
N ASP A 143 -8.91 -4.57 20.28
CA ASP A 143 -9.01 -5.18 21.61
C ASP A 143 -10.36 -4.85 22.26
N SER A 144 -10.91 -3.66 21.95
CA SER A 144 -12.24 -3.21 22.37
C SER A 144 -12.75 -2.10 21.44
N GLY A 145 -14.01 -1.73 21.62
CA GLY A 145 -14.69 -0.73 20.82
C GLY A 145 -15.45 -1.34 19.64
N ASN A 146 -16.12 -0.49 18.86
CA ASN A 146 -16.91 -0.90 17.73
C ASN A 146 -16.57 -0.08 16.48
N ILE A 147 -16.60 -0.75 15.32
CA ILE A 147 -16.39 -0.13 14.01
C ILE A 147 -17.60 -0.47 13.15
N THR A 148 -18.30 0.54 12.67
CA THR A 148 -19.43 0.37 11.77
C THR A 148 -19.18 1.11 10.45
N PHE A 149 -19.56 0.49 9.36
CA PHE A 149 -19.47 1.04 8.01
C PHE A 149 -20.80 0.91 7.31
N ALA A 150 -21.37 2.03 6.91
CA ALA A 150 -22.71 2.07 6.29
C ALA A 150 -23.78 1.31 7.10
N GLY A 151 -23.73 1.43 8.42
CA GLY A 151 -24.64 0.73 9.33
C GLY A 151 -24.28 -0.74 9.64
N THR A 152 -23.28 -1.31 8.97
CA THR A 152 -22.82 -2.70 9.20
C THR A 152 -21.63 -2.74 10.12
N THR A 153 -21.62 -3.62 11.12
CA THR A 153 -20.49 -3.82 12.01
C THR A 153 -19.33 -4.52 11.29
N LEU A 154 -18.16 -3.91 11.32
CA LEU A 154 -16.91 -4.47 10.75
C LEU A 154 -16.01 -5.10 11.81
N THR A 155 -16.25 -4.82 13.08
CA THR A 155 -15.38 -5.31 14.19
C THR A 155 -15.25 -6.84 14.12
N GLY A 156 -13.99 -7.31 14.04
CA GLY A 156 -13.68 -8.74 13.97
C GLY A 156 -13.77 -9.37 12.57
N LEU A 157 -14.17 -8.62 11.55
CA LEU A 157 -14.15 -9.11 10.16
C LEU A 157 -12.72 -9.23 9.64
N LYS A 158 -12.52 -10.18 8.72
CA LYS A 158 -11.25 -10.36 8.01
C LYS A 158 -11.09 -9.32 6.89
N PRO A 159 -9.86 -8.99 6.44
CA PRO A 159 -9.61 -7.97 5.42
C PRO A 159 -10.40 -8.17 4.11
N HIS A 160 -10.57 -9.40 3.66
CA HIS A 160 -11.31 -9.70 2.45
C HIS A 160 -12.82 -9.43 2.58
N ASP A 161 -13.39 -9.62 3.78
CA ASP A 161 -14.79 -9.31 4.05
C ASP A 161 -14.98 -7.79 4.14
N VAL A 162 -14.07 -7.07 4.82
CA VAL A 162 -14.06 -5.60 4.87
C VAL A 162 -13.99 -5.02 3.45
N CYS A 163 -13.15 -5.59 2.58
CA CYS A 163 -13.06 -5.19 1.18
C CYS A 163 -14.40 -5.43 0.42
N ARG A 164 -15.06 -6.56 0.66
CA ARG A 164 -16.39 -6.86 0.07
C ARG A 164 -17.49 -5.90 0.53
N HIS A 165 -17.36 -5.32 1.72
CA HIS A 165 -18.26 -4.26 2.20
C HIS A 165 -18.04 -2.92 1.51
N GLY A 166 -16.97 -2.77 0.71
CA GLY A 166 -16.71 -1.58 -0.10
C GLY A 166 -15.66 -0.64 0.52
N ILE A 167 -14.69 -1.18 1.25
CA ILE A 167 -13.52 -0.44 1.71
C ILE A 167 -12.30 -0.87 0.89
N GLY A 168 -11.77 0.02 0.05
CA GLY A 168 -10.50 -0.14 -0.66
C GLY A 168 -9.34 0.48 0.12
N ARG A 169 -8.11 -0.02 -0.10
CA ARG A 169 -6.93 0.51 0.57
C ARG A 169 -5.69 0.48 -0.31
N THR A 170 -4.86 1.53 -0.21
CA THR A 170 -3.47 1.53 -0.63
C THR A 170 -2.55 1.28 0.56
N PHE A 171 -1.27 0.97 0.32
CA PHE A 171 -0.30 0.70 1.37
C PHE A 171 0.87 1.68 1.28
N GLN A 172 1.49 1.97 2.42
CA GLN A 172 2.66 2.82 2.52
C GLN A 172 3.80 2.38 1.58
N VAL A 173 4.04 1.08 1.48
CA VAL A 173 4.96 0.47 0.51
C VAL A 173 4.14 -0.17 -0.59
N VAL A 174 4.33 0.29 -1.83
CA VAL A 174 3.62 -0.25 -3.00
C VAL A 174 3.92 -1.74 -3.16
N ARG A 175 2.86 -2.54 -3.17
CA ARG A 175 2.95 -4.00 -3.34
C ARG A 175 2.63 -4.37 -4.79
N ALA A 176 3.52 -4.00 -5.71
CA ALA A 176 3.41 -4.39 -7.11
C ALA A 176 3.83 -5.84 -7.33
N PHE A 177 3.23 -6.49 -8.32
CA PHE A 177 3.73 -7.73 -8.91
C PHE A 177 4.61 -7.35 -10.11
N PRO A 178 5.94 -7.26 -9.95
CA PRO A 178 6.81 -6.56 -10.91
C PRO A 178 6.94 -7.28 -12.27
N ARG A 179 6.58 -8.58 -12.32
CA ARG A 179 6.61 -9.37 -13.56
C ARG A 179 5.27 -9.41 -14.31
N MET A 180 4.26 -8.78 -13.75
CA MET A 180 2.93 -8.64 -14.37
C MET A 180 2.81 -7.28 -15.02
N THR A 181 1.92 -7.16 -15.98
CA THR A 181 1.54 -5.87 -16.56
C THR A 181 0.80 -4.99 -15.53
N VAL A 182 0.67 -3.72 -15.82
CA VAL A 182 -0.13 -2.77 -15.03
C VAL A 182 -1.58 -3.25 -14.94
N LEU A 183 -2.16 -3.64 -16.08
CA LEU A 183 -3.53 -4.18 -16.14
C LEU A 183 -3.70 -5.42 -15.28
N GLU A 184 -2.82 -6.43 -15.40
CA GLU A 184 -2.88 -7.64 -14.59
C GLU A 184 -2.77 -7.34 -13.09
N ASN A 185 -1.93 -6.38 -12.71
CA ASN A 185 -1.84 -5.90 -11.34
C ASN A 185 -3.16 -5.30 -10.84
N VAL A 186 -3.90 -4.58 -11.67
CA VAL A 186 -5.15 -3.92 -11.30
C VAL A 186 -6.34 -4.89 -11.33
N VAL A 187 -6.35 -5.86 -12.25
CA VAL A 187 -7.37 -6.93 -12.35
C VAL A 187 -7.51 -7.69 -11.02
N ILE A 188 -6.42 -7.89 -10.27
CA ILE A 188 -6.47 -8.55 -8.96
C ILE A 188 -7.44 -7.83 -8.00
N GLY A 189 -7.45 -6.48 -8.01
CA GLY A 189 -8.39 -5.69 -7.21
C GLY A 189 -9.85 -5.83 -7.67
N ALA A 190 -10.05 -6.02 -8.97
CA ALA A 190 -11.38 -6.13 -9.56
C ALA A 190 -12.11 -7.43 -9.22
N PHE A 191 -11.39 -8.51 -8.87
CA PHE A 191 -12.01 -9.79 -8.51
C PHE A 191 -12.88 -9.75 -7.26
N VAL A 192 -12.73 -8.75 -6.42
CA VAL A 192 -13.60 -8.55 -5.25
C VAL A 192 -15.07 -8.34 -5.64
N GLY A 193 -15.28 -7.68 -6.78
CA GLY A 193 -16.62 -7.26 -7.25
C GLY A 193 -17.06 -7.86 -8.56
N SER A 194 -16.28 -8.75 -9.17
CA SER A 194 -16.57 -9.36 -10.47
C SER A 194 -16.89 -10.85 -10.37
N THR A 195 -17.72 -11.32 -11.28
CA THR A 195 -18.10 -12.73 -11.41
C THR A 195 -17.40 -13.44 -12.57
N SER A 196 -16.67 -12.68 -13.41
CA SER A 196 -15.94 -13.21 -14.57
C SER A 196 -14.63 -12.44 -14.83
N ASN A 197 -13.68 -13.08 -15.53
CA ASN A 197 -12.43 -12.46 -15.92
C ASN A 197 -12.67 -11.24 -16.83
N ALA A 198 -13.60 -11.33 -17.77
CA ALA A 198 -13.91 -10.21 -18.67
C ALA A 198 -14.49 -9.00 -17.92
N GLU A 199 -15.32 -9.23 -16.90
CA GLU A 199 -15.79 -8.16 -16.03
C GLU A 199 -14.68 -7.55 -15.19
N ALA A 200 -13.79 -8.38 -14.62
CA ALA A 200 -12.65 -7.93 -13.84
C ALA A 200 -11.71 -7.05 -14.68
N GLU A 201 -11.43 -7.45 -15.93
CA GLU A 201 -10.63 -6.69 -16.87
C GLU A 201 -11.26 -5.35 -17.21
N ARG A 202 -12.55 -5.32 -17.52
CA ARG A 202 -13.27 -4.08 -17.81
C ARG A 202 -13.24 -3.11 -16.62
N LEU A 203 -13.40 -3.62 -15.38
CA LEU A 203 -13.30 -2.82 -14.16
C LEU A 203 -11.90 -2.28 -13.96
N ALA A 204 -10.88 -3.09 -14.23
CA ALA A 204 -9.49 -2.71 -14.14
C ALA A 204 -9.14 -1.61 -15.15
N MET A 205 -9.56 -1.74 -16.42
CA MET A 205 -9.36 -0.69 -17.44
C MET A 205 -10.06 0.61 -17.05
N THR A 206 -11.30 0.54 -16.57
CA THR A 206 -12.01 1.73 -16.06
C THR A 206 -11.26 2.40 -14.91
N ALA A 207 -10.68 1.62 -13.99
CA ALA A 207 -9.91 2.17 -12.89
C ALA A 207 -8.57 2.78 -13.35
N LEU A 208 -7.92 2.18 -14.34
CA LEU A 208 -6.70 2.70 -14.97
C LEU A 208 -6.95 4.02 -15.70
N ASP A 209 -8.05 4.13 -16.43
CA ASP A 209 -8.45 5.36 -17.11
C ASP A 209 -8.64 6.51 -16.10
N ARG A 210 -9.31 6.26 -14.96
CA ARG A 210 -9.52 7.24 -13.89
C ARG A 210 -8.23 7.79 -13.28
N VAL A 211 -7.14 7.03 -13.32
CA VAL A 211 -5.83 7.47 -12.79
C VAL A 211 -4.85 7.89 -13.90
N GLY A 212 -5.27 7.84 -15.18
CA GLY A 212 -4.45 8.24 -16.32
C GLY A 212 -3.35 7.24 -16.67
N LEU A 213 -3.59 5.94 -16.45
CA LEU A 213 -2.69 4.83 -16.83
C LEU A 213 -3.34 3.88 -17.85
N ALA A 214 -4.27 4.38 -18.66
CA ALA A 214 -4.92 3.60 -19.71
C ALA A 214 -4.01 3.39 -20.93
N ASP A 215 -4.55 2.75 -21.98
CA ASP A 215 -3.93 2.52 -23.28
C ASP A 215 -2.61 1.74 -23.18
N GLU A 216 -1.56 2.20 -23.84
CA GLU A 216 -0.27 1.52 -23.89
C GLU A 216 0.35 1.29 -22.49
N GLN A 217 0.10 2.20 -21.54
CA GLN A 217 0.63 2.09 -20.18
C GLN A 217 0.02 0.92 -19.43
N ALA A 218 -1.23 0.54 -19.73
CA ALA A 218 -1.89 -0.61 -19.11
C ALA A 218 -1.16 -1.94 -19.38
N TYR A 219 -0.49 -2.04 -20.53
CA TYR A 219 0.23 -3.26 -20.93
C TYR A 219 1.72 -3.22 -20.60
N ALA A 220 2.24 -2.13 -20.04
CA ALA A 220 3.62 -2.03 -19.58
C ALA A 220 3.87 -2.98 -18.39
N ILE A 221 5.08 -3.53 -18.32
CA ILE A 221 5.50 -4.36 -17.17
C ILE A 221 5.71 -3.48 -15.95
N ALA A 222 5.08 -3.84 -14.83
CA ALA A 222 5.08 -3.03 -13.60
C ALA A 222 6.47 -2.79 -13.00
N GLY A 223 7.42 -3.71 -13.23
CA GLY A 223 8.80 -3.55 -12.75
C GLY A 223 9.59 -2.40 -13.38
N GLY A 224 9.12 -1.84 -14.49
CA GLY A 224 9.73 -0.69 -15.17
C GLY A 224 9.08 0.66 -14.84
N LEU A 225 8.08 0.70 -13.98
CA LEU A 225 7.31 1.91 -13.68
C LEU A 225 8.09 2.89 -12.78
N THR A 226 7.85 4.18 -13.01
CA THR A 226 8.29 5.25 -12.10
C THR A 226 7.50 5.21 -10.78
N THR A 227 8.02 5.88 -9.74
CA THR A 227 7.32 5.97 -8.43
C THR A 227 5.89 6.50 -8.58
N LYS A 228 5.68 7.55 -9.38
CA LYS A 228 4.35 8.09 -9.67
C LYS A 228 3.44 7.03 -10.28
N GLN A 229 3.90 6.34 -11.33
CA GLN A 229 3.10 5.31 -12.01
C GLN A 229 2.77 4.13 -11.09
N LEU A 230 3.72 3.71 -10.23
CA LEU A 230 3.49 2.67 -9.22
C LEU A 230 2.39 3.08 -8.23
N ARG A 231 2.39 4.33 -7.74
CA ARG A 231 1.35 4.87 -6.86
C ARG A 231 -0.01 4.93 -7.55
N LEU A 232 -0.05 5.38 -8.81
CA LEU A 232 -1.27 5.43 -9.60
C LEU A 232 -1.82 4.02 -9.89
N MET A 233 -0.96 3.05 -10.20
CA MET A 233 -1.36 1.65 -10.39
C MET A 233 -1.95 1.06 -9.10
N GLU A 234 -1.35 1.33 -7.93
CA GLU A 234 -1.88 0.88 -6.64
C GLU A 234 -3.24 1.52 -6.34
N LEU A 235 -3.38 2.82 -6.62
CA LEU A 235 -4.65 3.54 -6.51
C LEU A 235 -5.72 2.93 -7.44
N ALA A 236 -5.37 2.66 -8.70
CA ALA A 236 -6.26 1.98 -9.65
C ALA A 236 -6.68 0.58 -9.16
N ARG A 237 -5.74 -0.19 -8.60
CA ARG A 237 -6.04 -1.51 -8.00
C ARG A 237 -7.08 -1.42 -6.89
N ALA A 238 -6.94 -0.43 -6.00
CA ALA A 238 -7.91 -0.20 -4.94
C ALA A 238 -9.28 0.25 -5.50
N LEU A 239 -9.29 1.11 -6.53
CA LEU A 239 -10.51 1.58 -7.20
C LEU A 239 -11.24 0.49 -7.98
N ALA A 240 -10.51 -0.49 -8.53
CA ALA A 240 -11.10 -1.58 -9.31
C ALA A 240 -12.07 -2.45 -8.49
N SER A 241 -11.94 -2.46 -7.15
CA SER A 241 -12.90 -3.09 -6.23
C SER A 241 -14.21 -2.30 -6.08
N ARG A 242 -14.35 -1.12 -6.72
CA ARG A 242 -15.48 -0.18 -6.60
C ARG A 242 -15.79 0.19 -5.13
N PRO A 243 -14.82 0.75 -4.41
CA PRO A 243 -15.00 1.08 -3.00
C PRO A 243 -15.93 2.28 -2.82
N ARG A 244 -16.69 2.28 -1.71
CA ARG A 244 -17.39 3.47 -1.19
C ARG A 244 -16.48 4.32 -0.31
N LEU A 245 -15.50 3.69 0.36
CA LEU A 245 -14.46 4.33 1.15
C LEU A 245 -13.09 3.86 0.68
N LEU A 246 -12.21 4.81 0.38
CA LEU A 246 -10.84 4.56 -0.01
C LEU A 246 -9.90 5.03 1.10
N LEU A 247 -9.11 4.12 1.66
CA LEU A 247 -8.09 4.40 2.66
C LEU A 247 -6.74 4.56 1.97
N LEU A 248 -6.16 5.76 2.02
CA LEU A 248 -4.86 6.11 1.41
C LEU A 248 -3.81 6.25 2.51
N ASP A 249 -2.79 5.38 2.50
CA ASP A 249 -1.73 5.35 3.52
C ASP A 249 -0.42 5.83 2.89
N GLU A 250 -0.03 7.09 3.16
CA GLU A 250 1.19 7.75 2.65
C GLU A 250 1.38 7.63 1.12
N THR A 251 0.30 7.78 0.37
CA THR A 251 0.28 7.63 -1.09
C THR A 251 1.06 8.74 -1.80
N LEU A 252 1.22 9.90 -1.16
CA LEU A 252 1.94 11.06 -1.72
C LEU A 252 3.44 11.03 -1.41
N ALA A 253 3.89 10.11 -0.57
CA ALA A 253 5.29 10.04 -0.15
C ALA A 253 6.23 9.73 -1.33
N GLY A 254 7.34 10.49 -1.41
CA GLY A 254 8.38 10.31 -2.44
C GLY A 254 8.04 10.89 -3.82
N LEU A 255 6.93 11.62 -3.95
CA LEU A 255 6.57 12.32 -5.18
C LEU A 255 7.22 13.72 -5.24
N GLY A 256 7.77 14.08 -6.42
CA GLY A 256 8.15 15.46 -6.69
C GLY A 256 6.93 16.37 -6.82
N HIS A 257 7.15 17.71 -6.80
CA HIS A 257 6.08 18.71 -6.74
C HIS A 257 4.99 18.52 -7.82
N ASP A 258 5.39 18.38 -9.08
CA ASP A 258 4.45 18.23 -10.20
C ASP A 258 3.64 16.92 -10.11
N ALA A 259 4.32 15.83 -9.75
CA ALA A 259 3.68 14.53 -9.56
C ALA A 259 2.69 14.55 -8.38
N LEU A 260 3.01 15.28 -7.31
CA LEU A 260 2.14 15.49 -6.16
C LEU A 260 0.84 16.18 -6.56
N GLU A 261 0.92 17.32 -7.28
CA GLU A 261 -0.26 18.07 -7.72
C GLU A 261 -1.16 17.23 -8.66
N ASP A 262 -0.57 16.41 -9.53
CA ASP A 262 -1.33 15.50 -10.38
C ASP A 262 -2.10 14.46 -9.56
N VAL A 263 -1.45 13.82 -8.58
CA VAL A 263 -2.11 12.81 -7.72
C VAL A 263 -3.19 13.46 -6.85
N LEU A 264 -2.96 14.66 -6.32
CA LEU A 264 -3.99 15.41 -5.58
C LEU A 264 -5.22 15.70 -6.44
N ARG A 265 -5.02 16.06 -7.71
CA ARG A 265 -6.11 16.29 -8.67
C ARG A 265 -6.91 15.01 -8.93
N ILE A 266 -6.22 13.87 -9.09
CA ILE A 266 -6.85 12.56 -9.26
C ILE A 266 -7.66 12.18 -8.01
N ILE A 267 -7.12 12.35 -6.81
CA ILE A 267 -7.84 12.05 -5.56
C ILE A 267 -9.11 12.90 -5.43
N ARG A 268 -9.04 14.21 -5.77
CA ARG A 268 -10.24 15.08 -5.79
C ARG A 268 -11.27 14.60 -6.80
N GLN A 269 -10.83 14.16 -7.98
CA GLN A 269 -11.75 13.66 -9.00
C GLN A 269 -12.44 12.37 -8.54
N ILE A 270 -11.70 11.43 -7.94
CA ILE A 270 -12.24 10.21 -7.34
C ILE A 270 -13.32 10.53 -6.29
N ASN A 271 -13.06 11.54 -5.47
CA ASN A 271 -14.04 11.97 -4.46
C ASN A 271 -15.29 12.61 -5.10
N ARG A 272 -15.13 13.47 -6.10
CA ARG A 272 -16.26 14.06 -6.87
C ARG A 272 -17.11 13.00 -7.54
N ASP A 273 -16.50 11.87 -7.94
CA ASP A 273 -17.19 10.71 -8.50
C ASP A 273 -17.94 9.88 -7.41
N GLY A 274 -18.01 10.36 -6.17
CA GLY A 274 -18.81 9.80 -5.08
C GLY A 274 -18.05 8.84 -4.16
N VAL A 275 -16.72 8.68 -4.29
CA VAL A 275 -15.92 7.86 -3.37
C VAL A 275 -15.49 8.71 -2.17
N THR A 276 -15.82 8.26 -0.96
CA THR A 276 -15.29 8.84 0.27
C THR A 276 -13.82 8.49 0.42
N VAL A 277 -12.98 9.43 0.84
CA VAL A 277 -11.54 9.20 1.00
C VAL A 277 -11.12 9.48 2.44
N ALA A 278 -10.38 8.56 3.05
CA ALA A 278 -9.62 8.80 4.27
C ALA A 278 -8.13 8.68 3.94
N ILE A 279 -7.35 9.70 4.27
CA ILE A 279 -5.95 9.79 3.87
C ILE A 279 -5.04 10.07 5.05
N ILE A 280 -4.00 9.25 5.21
CA ILE A 280 -2.88 9.49 6.12
C ILE A 280 -1.73 10.09 5.32
N GLU A 281 -1.26 11.26 5.74
CA GLU A 281 -0.14 11.94 5.10
C GLU A 281 0.63 12.83 6.08
N HIS A 282 1.86 13.17 5.71
CA HIS A 282 2.75 14.04 6.48
C HIS A 282 2.90 15.44 5.86
N THR A 283 2.54 15.60 4.59
CA THR A 283 2.71 16.83 3.82
C THR A 283 1.56 17.80 4.10
N MET A 284 1.64 18.52 5.22
CA MET A 284 0.57 19.38 5.74
C MET A 284 0.04 20.40 4.72
N HIS A 285 0.94 21.07 3.96
CA HIS A 285 0.51 22.10 2.99
C HIS A 285 -0.33 21.52 1.84
N ALA A 286 -0.08 20.29 1.42
CA ALA A 286 -0.88 19.59 0.42
C ALA A 286 -2.23 19.16 1.03
N MET A 287 -2.20 18.67 2.26
CA MET A 287 -3.37 18.17 2.96
C MET A 287 -4.39 19.25 3.27
N VAL A 288 -3.96 20.42 3.75
CA VAL A 288 -4.86 21.57 4.05
C VAL A 288 -5.69 21.98 2.82
N LYS A 289 -5.12 21.86 1.62
CA LYS A 289 -5.82 22.15 0.37
C LYS A 289 -6.73 21.03 -0.11
N LEU A 290 -6.46 19.79 0.31
CA LEU A 290 -7.13 18.59 -0.20
C LEU A 290 -8.36 18.21 0.62
N VAL A 291 -8.25 18.23 1.95
CA VAL A 291 -9.22 17.60 2.84
C VAL A 291 -10.30 18.56 3.33
N ASP A 292 -11.47 18.00 3.63
CA ASP A 292 -12.60 18.74 4.21
C ASP A 292 -12.52 18.80 5.75
N ARG A 293 -11.88 17.79 6.37
CA ARG A 293 -11.75 17.63 7.81
C ARG A 293 -10.44 16.94 8.18
N PHE A 294 -9.87 17.34 9.31
CA PHE A 294 -8.75 16.66 9.94
C PHE A 294 -9.16 15.97 11.23
N SER A 295 -8.60 14.78 11.47
CA SER A 295 -8.48 14.16 12.78
C SER A 295 -7.01 13.99 13.11
N VAL A 296 -6.60 14.48 14.27
CA VAL A 296 -5.20 14.46 14.71
C VAL A 296 -5.03 13.40 15.78
N LEU A 297 -4.13 12.45 15.50
CA LEU A 297 -3.73 11.43 16.47
C LEU A 297 -2.39 11.79 17.12
N ASP A 298 -2.29 11.57 18.42
CA ASP A 298 -1.05 11.60 19.16
C ASP A 298 -1.05 10.50 20.24
N HIS A 299 0.03 9.71 20.31
CA HIS A 299 0.17 8.58 21.24
C HIS A 299 -1.09 7.67 21.31
N GLY A 300 -1.68 7.38 20.16
CA GLY A 300 -2.85 6.52 20.02
C GLY A 300 -4.20 7.21 20.30
N LYS A 301 -4.22 8.47 20.70
CA LYS A 301 -5.44 9.22 21.06
C LYS A 301 -5.79 10.25 20.01
N LEU A 302 -7.08 10.50 19.85
CA LEU A 302 -7.57 11.63 19.07
C LEU A 302 -7.44 12.90 19.93
N ILE A 303 -6.59 13.86 19.50
CA ILE A 303 -6.33 15.11 20.25
C ILE A 303 -7.03 16.32 19.65
N ALA A 304 -7.38 16.27 18.35
CA ALA A 304 -8.16 17.31 17.68
C ALA A 304 -8.95 16.70 16.52
N ASP A 305 -10.11 17.28 16.21
CA ASP A 305 -10.96 16.91 15.09
C ASP A 305 -11.76 18.11 14.59
N GLY A 306 -11.59 18.54 13.35
CA GLY A 306 -12.21 19.76 12.86
C GLY A 306 -11.83 20.17 11.43
N ALA A 307 -12.25 21.37 11.05
CA ALA A 307 -11.87 21.97 9.78
C ALA A 307 -10.35 22.21 9.69
N PRO A 308 -9.74 22.06 8.51
CA PRO A 308 -8.29 22.22 8.36
C PRO A 308 -7.73 23.54 8.89
N ALA A 309 -8.45 24.63 8.66
CA ALA A 309 -8.04 25.99 9.08
C ALA A 309 -8.00 26.16 10.61
N ASP A 310 -8.81 25.41 11.34
CA ASP A 310 -8.89 25.45 12.80
C ASP A 310 -7.85 24.53 13.42
N VAL A 311 -7.75 23.30 12.90
CA VAL A 311 -6.84 22.27 13.41
C VAL A 311 -5.38 22.67 13.29
N VAL A 312 -4.96 23.36 12.21
CA VAL A 312 -3.57 23.80 12.03
C VAL A 312 -3.17 24.92 13.01
N LYS A 313 -4.15 25.61 13.65
CA LYS A 313 -3.92 26.65 14.64
C LYS A 313 -4.09 26.15 16.08
N ASP A 314 -4.55 24.92 16.24
CA ASP A 314 -4.77 24.34 17.55
C ASP A 314 -3.42 24.16 18.28
N ARG A 315 -3.34 24.71 19.49
CA ARG A 315 -2.12 24.68 20.31
C ARG A 315 -1.69 23.25 20.63
N THR A 316 -2.63 22.37 20.92
CA THR A 316 -2.36 20.96 21.23
C THR A 316 -1.74 20.24 20.03
N VAL A 317 -2.23 20.54 18.83
CA VAL A 317 -1.70 20.00 17.58
C VAL A 317 -0.28 20.53 17.34
N ILE A 318 -0.05 21.83 17.50
CA ILE A 318 1.28 22.44 17.34
C ILE A 318 2.27 21.83 18.34
N GLU A 319 1.88 21.66 19.61
CA GLU A 319 2.71 21.02 20.64
C GLU A 319 3.06 19.57 20.31
N ALA A 320 2.12 18.79 19.76
CA ALA A 320 2.35 17.41 19.37
C ALA A 320 3.39 17.28 18.23
N TYR A 321 3.42 18.23 17.30
CA TYR A 321 4.38 18.20 16.17
C TYR A 321 5.74 18.81 16.50
N LEU A 322 5.79 19.91 17.23
CA LEU A 322 7.02 20.66 17.51
C LEU A 322 7.66 20.30 18.87
N GLY A 323 6.88 19.69 19.76
CA GLY A 323 7.29 19.38 21.13
C GLY A 323 7.20 20.60 22.07
N ARG A 324 6.89 20.34 23.35
CA ARG A 324 6.69 21.36 24.40
C ARG A 324 7.88 22.32 24.55
N LYS A 325 9.10 21.79 24.52
CA LYS A 325 10.34 22.58 24.69
C LYS A 325 10.54 23.64 23.59
N TRP A 326 10.03 23.39 22.40
CA TRP A 326 10.09 24.37 21.31
C TRP A 326 9.11 25.52 21.53
N MET A 327 7.91 25.21 22.00
CA MET A 327 6.89 26.22 22.33
C MET A 327 7.31 27.15 23.48
N GLU A 328 7.92 26.59 24.53
CA GLU A 328 8.48 27.36 25.64
C GLU A 328 9.54 28.35 25.14
N ARG A 329 10.49 27.90 24.32
CA ARG A 329 11.54 28.77 23.73
C ARG A 329 10.98 29.83 22.78
N ALA A 330 9.94 29.51 22.01
CA ALA A 330 9.32 30.49 21.13
C ALA A 330 8.57 31.61 21.93
N GLN A 331 8.00 31.28 23.10
CA GLN A 331 7.39 32.25 23.99
C GLN A 331 8.43 33.14 24.68
N ASP A 332 9.54 32.57 25.13
CA ASP A 332 10.67 33.29 25.76
C ASP A 332 11.40 34.21 24.77
N SER A 333 11.32 33.96 23.46
CA SER A 333 11.94 34.79 22.42
C SER A 333 11.06 35.97 21.95
N VAL A 334 9.80 36.01 22.37
CA VAL A 334 8.81 37.08 22.02
C VAL A 334 8.53 37.97 23.23
N ALA A 335 8.96 37.57 24.43
CA ALA A 335 8.90 38.36 25.66
C ALA A 335 10.19 39.14 25.85
#